data_2d40d02f9c95266c6d151125ac55294b
#
_entry.id   2d40d02f9c95266c6d151125ac55294b
#
_cell.length_a   1.000
_cell.length_b   1.000
_cell.length_c   1.000
_cell.angle_alpha   90.00
_cell.angle_beta   90.00
_cell.angle_gamma   90.00
#
_symmetry.space_group_name_H-M   'P 1'
#
loop_
_entity.id
_entity.type
_entity.pdbx_description
1 polymer ?
#
loop_
_entity_poly.entity_id
_entity_poly.type
_entity_poly.pdbx_seq_one_letter_code
_entity_poly.pdbx_strand_id
1 'polypeptide(L)'
;MKLLYWLDEWLTLPQDEQQTRLPISGGDLLGDVFVKYHFIDINKPLLFTFSPAGTNYQEHDLNDDFSPWGFQLAQKQHVNVISFQHLGISNWFRHRNLLFFLEQLAPLLTPFTQRLGYGLSRGGFAVGAFANLLKLDKVLLFHPVSTKNKALAPWDDRSSTDIAQQFDWEQDYHDLDLGNAKGYIIYDPTNRIDRGHAKRYSQLTHLRVFGMGHSTHATYLNKFGFYKQVAVDFISHQQVDIAQFRLQTKTLRFKEDYYRRLNKANAKSAHRQVLLSKAHNILIDEKAAHVQEHQAKIDIQPLIDVALKHQDEHPKDAIQLLEVAQQLAPDDPLVEHKLKQLK
;
A
#
# COMPACT_ATOMS: atom_id res chain seq x y z
N MET A 1 9.83 -22.15 18.62
CA MET A 1 9.94 -20.95 17.74
C MET A 1 11.37 -20.90 17.24
N LYS A 2 11.55 -21.26 15.97
CA LYS A 2 12.86 -21.46 15.34
C LYS A 2 13.71 -20.18 15.35
N LEU A 3 13.09 -19.03 15.08
CA LEU A 3 13.80 -17.75 15.04
C LEU A 3 14.42 -17.37 16.38
N LEU A 4 13.67 -17.49 17.50
CA LEU A 4 14.18 -17.12 18.83
C LEU A 4 15.37 -18.02 19.22
N TYR A 5 15.21 -19.32 19.01
CA TYR A 5 16.29 -20.27 19.29
C TYR A 5 17.54 -19.98 18.46
N TRP A 6 17.37 -19.74 17.17
CA TRP A 6 18.49 -19.41 16.29
C TRP A 6 19.17 -18.10 16.69
N LEU A 7 18.42 -17.05 17.01
CA LEU A 7 18.99 -15.76 17.43
C LEU A 7 19.75 -15.91 18.75
N ASP A 8 19.19 -16.64 19.73
CA ASP A 8 19.83 -16.86 21.01
C ASP A 8 21.17 -17.59 20.85
N GLU A 9 21.22 -18.67 20.07
CA GLU A 9 22.44 -19.37 19.74
C GLU A 9 23.42 -18.46 18.96
N TRP A 10 22.94 -17.75 17.96
CA TRP A 10 23.74 -16.87 17.10
C TRP A 10 24.41 -15.73 17.87
N LEU A 11 23.75 -15.18 18.89
CA LEU A 11 24.29 -14.15 19.75
C LEU A 11 25.44 -14.61 20.64
N THR A 12 25.59 -15.90 20.88
CA THR A 12 26.73 -16.45 21.63
C THR A 12 28.02 -16.50 20.83
N LEU A 13 27.93 -16.35 19.50
CA LEU A 13 29.08 -16.41 18.61
C LEU A 13 29.89 -15.10 18.61
N PRO A 14 31.21 -15.17 18.31
CA PRO A 14 31.99 -13.99 17.97
C PRO A 14 31.39 -13.22 16.78
N GLN A 15 31.58 -11.92 16.75
CA GLN A 15 30.93 -11.05 15.76
C GLN A 15 31.29 -11.40 14.30
N ASP A 16 32.52 -11.82 14.06
CA ASP A 16 32.98 -12.29 12.74
C ASP A 16 32.29 -13.59 12.32
N GLU A 17 32.07 -14.51 13.25
CA GLU A 17 31.31 -15.73 13.01
C GLU A 17 29.79 -15.44 12.80
N GLN A 18 29.25 -14.46 13.52
CA GLN A 18 27.86 -14.05 13.32
C GLN A 18 27.60 -13.64 11.87
N GLN A 19 28.51 -12.86 11.28
CA GLN A 19 28.37 -12.43 9.89
C GLN A 19 28.52 -13.58 8.89
N THR A 20 29.39 -14.53 9.14
CA THR A 20 29.62 -15.68 8.25
C THR A 20 28.44 -16.67 8.20
N ARG A 21 27.56 -16.65 9.20
CA ARG A 21 26.33 -17.46 9.21
C ARG A 21 25.15 -16.84 8.45
N LEU A 22 25.33 -15.66 7.92
CA LEU A 22 24.34 -14.98 7.05
C LEU A 22 24.64 -15.28 5.57
N PRO A 23 23.65 -15.30 4.67
CA PRO A 23 22.23 -15.04 4.93
C PRO A 23 21.48 -16.21 5.54
N ILE A 24 20.47 -15.91 6.33
CA ILE A 24 19.51 -16.89 6.84
C ILE A 24 18.08 -16.43 6.60
N SER A 25 17.21 -17.40 6.28
CA SER A 25 15.77 -17.19 6.10
C SER A 25 14.97 -18.29 6.77
N GLY A 26 13.77 -17.96 7.18
CA GLY A 26 12.86 -18.96 7.73
C GLY A 26 11.48 -18.37 8.04
N GLY A 27 10.64 -19.21 8.62
CA GLY A 27 9.31 -18.81 9.07
C GLY A 27 8.85 -19.63 10.27
N ASP A 28 8.00 -18.98 11.06
CA ASP A 28 7.34 -19.56 12.23
C ASP A 28 5.85 -19.24 12.21
N LEU A 29 5.02 -20.18 12.67
CA LEU A 29 3.59 -19.97 12.85
C LEU A 29 3.29 -19.70 14.34
N LEU A 30 2.69 -18.56 14.64
CA LEU A 30 2.37 -18.09 15.98
C LEU A 30 0.85 -18.02 16.16
N GLY A 31 0.19 -19.17 16.19
CA GLY A 31 -1.27 -19.21 16.12
C GLY A 31 -1.76 -18.77 14.74
N ASP A 32 -2.48 -17.65 14.70
CA ASP A 32 -3.01 -17.05 13.47
C ASP A 32 -2.12 -15.96 12.85
N VAL A 33 -0.84 -15.90 13.26
CA VAL A 33 0.14 -15.00 12.67
C VAL A 33 1.33 -15.81 12.16
N PHE A 34 1.58 -15.72 10.85
CA PHE A 34 2.79 -16.26 10.24
C PHE A 34 3.89 -15.21 10.25
N VAL A 35 5.06 -15.59 10.73
CA VAL A 35 6.27 -14.75 10.75
C VAL A 35 7.24 -15.27 9.73
N LYS A 36 7.72 -14.43 8.82
CA LYS A 36 8.81 -14.77 7.89
C LYS A 36 9.96 -13.80 8.10
N TYR A 37 11.17 -14.32 8.14
CA TYR A 37 12.38 -13.51 8.34
C TYR A 37 13.45 -13.80 7.29
N HIS A 38 14.28 -12.78 7.05
CA HIS A 38 15.45 -12.87 6.20
C HIS A 38 16.51 -11.91 6.70
N PHE A 39 17.63 -12.43 7.17
CA PHE A 39 18.79 -11.67 7.61
C PHE A 39 19.94 -11.88 6.66
N ILE A 40 20.58 -10.81 6.23
CA ILE A 40 21.63 -10.82 5.20
C ILE A 40 22.94 -10.21 5.68
N ASP A 41 22.86 -9.22 6.56
CA ASP A 41 24.03 -8.48 7.02
C ASP A 41 23.70 -7.74 8.33
N ILE A 42 24.49 -7.95 9.37
CA ILE A 42 24.30 -7.32 10.68
C ILE A 42 24.38 -5.78 10.63
N ASN A 43 25.09 -5.23 9.64
CA ASN A 43 25.27 -3.78 9.47
C ASN A 43 24.11 -3.12 8.68
N LYS A 44 23.19 -3.91 8.14
CA LYS A 44 22.01 -3.42 7.42
C LYS A 44 20.85 -3.17 8.36
N PRO A 45 19.99 -2.18 8.05
CA PRO A 45 18.77 -1.98 8.83
C PRO A 45 17.92 -3.24 8.92
N LEU A 46 17.22 -3.41 10.05
CA LEU A 46 16.20 -4.43 10.23
C LEU A 46 14.82 -3.80 10.08
N LEU A 47 14.08 -4.23 9.07
CA LEU A 47 12.72 -3.77 8.78
C LEU A 47 11.68 -4.71 9.39
N PHE A 48 10.75 -4.15 10.12
CA PHE A 48 9.54 -4.82 10.60
C PHE A 48 8.35 -4.42 9.75
N THR A 49 7.62 -5.41 9.23
CA THR A 49 6.38 -5.17 8.49
C THR A 49 5.23 -6.01 9.03
N PHE A 50 4.03 -5.45 9.02
CA PHE A 50 2.80 -6.11 9.46
C PHE A 50 1.75 -6.00 8.36
N SER A 51 1.05 -7.09 8.06
CA SER A 51 0.08 -7.12 6.97
C SER A 51 -1.11 -6.18 7.21
N PRO A 52 -1.55 -5.46 6.19
CA PRO A 52 -2.81 -4.70 6.26
C PRO A 52 -4.02 -5.63 6.30
N ALA A 53 -5.20 -5.07 6.53
CA ALA A 53 -6.46 -5.79 6.32
C ALA A 53 -6.71 -6.02 4.82
N GLY A 54 -7.53 -7.04 4.50
CA GLY A 54 -8.02 -7.29 3.13
C GLY A 54 -7.44 -8.52 2.44
N THR A 55 -6.53 -9.25 3.10
CA THR A 55 -6.07 -10.57 2.65
C THR A 55 -6.48 -11.61 3.68
N ASN A 56 -7.22 -12.63 3.24
CA ASN A 56 -7.70 -13.72 4.10
C ASN A 56 -6.89 -15.01 3.83
N TYR A 57 -5.57 -14.91 3.96
CA TYR A 57 -4.73 -16.10 3.89
C TYR A 57 -5.05 -17.07 5.03
N GLN A 58 -4.97 -18.35 4.71
CA GLN A 58 -5.11 -19.45 5.66
C GLN A 58 -3.77 -20.20 5.80
N GLU A 59 -3.68 -21.08 6.76
CA GLU A 59 -2.44 -21.87 6.97
C GLU A 59 -2.07 -22.71 5.74
N HIS A 60 -3.05 -23.22 5.01
CA HIS A 60 -2.82 -24.01 3.79
C HIS A 60 -2.27 -23.19 2.60
N ASP A 61 -2.36 -21.84 2.65
CA ASP A 61 -1.74 -20.97 1.66
C ASP A 61 -0.23 -20.79 1.90
N LEU A 62 0.26 -21.20 3.08
CA LEU A 62 1.66 -21.07 3.44
C LEU A 62 2.50 -22.16 2.75
N ASN A 63 3.36 -21.76 1.87
CA ASN A 63 4.36 -22.59 1.22
C ASN A 63 5.72 -21.87 1.24
N ASP A 64 6.75 -22.50 0.73
CA ASP A 64 8.11 -21.93 0.74
C ASP A 64 8.20 -20.60 -0.01
N ASP A 65 7.38 -20.42 -1.07
CA ASP A 65 7.31 -19.20 -1.87
C ASP A 65 6.42 -18.13 -1.24
N PHE A 66 5.62 -18.47 -0.22
CA PHE A 66 4.74 -17.52 0.41
C PHE A 66 5.51 -16.32 0.96
N SER A 67 5.06 -15.13 0.61
CA SER A 67 5.73 -13.88 0.97
C SER A 67 4.78 -12.94 1.67
N PRO A 68 4.94 -12.72 2.98
CA PRO A 68 4.16 -11.73 3.72
C PRO A 68 4.27 -10.35 3.13
N TRP A 69 3.28 -9.52 3.44
CA TRP A 69 3.26 -8.13 2.98
C TRP A 69 4.54 -7.38 3.39
N GLY A 70 5.15 -6.70 2.43
CA GLY A 70 6.40 -5.94 2.64
C GLY A 70 7.68 -6.75 2.54
N PHE A 71 7.63 -8.08 2.67
CA PHE A 71 8.81 -8.94 2.70
C PHE A 71 9.64 -8.86 1.41
N GLN A 72 9.01 -9.05 0.24
CA GLN A 72 9.69 -8.95 -1.05
C GLN A 72 10.24 -7.55 -1.32
N LEU A 73 9.56 -6.51 -0.83
CA LEU A 73 10.06 -5.15 -0.97
C LEU A 73 11.37 -4.98 -0.20
N ALA A 74 11.44 -5.47 1.04
CA ALA A 74 12.65 -5.45 1.86
C ALA A 74 13.80 -6.21 1.20
N GLN A 75 13.54 -7.42 0.71
CA GLN A 75 14.55 -8.21 0.00
C GLN A 75 15.11 -7.46 -1.22
N LYS A 76 14.26 -6.80 -2.02
CA LYS A 76 14.67 -6.00 -3.18
C LYS A 76 15.48 -4.77 -2.79
N GLN A 77 15.35 -4.28 -1.56
CA GLN A 77 16.15 -3.17 -1.03
C GLN A 77 17.39 -3.66 -0.27
N HIS A 78 17.65 -4.97 -0.26
CA HIS A 78 18.80 -5.57 0.41
C HIS A 78 18.93 -5.15 1.88
N VAL A 79 17.84 -5.23 2.64
CA VAL A 79 17.80 -5.01 4.10
C VAL A 79 17.32 -6.26 4.82
N ASN A 80 17.66 -6.37 6.10
CA ASN A 80 17.13 -7.43 6.96
C ASN A 80 15.63 -7.21 7.18
N VAL A 81 14.87 -8.28 7.32
CA VAL A 81 13.41 -8.15 7.46
C VAL A 81 12.81 -9.23 8.37
N ILE A 82 11.84 -8.81 9.18
CA ILE A 82 10.88 -9.68 9.84
C ILE A 82 9.47 -9.19 9.46
N SER A 83 8.71 -10.04 8.79
CA SER A 83 7.36 -9.72 8.31
C SER A 83 6.32 -10.59 8.98
N PHE A 84 5.24 -9.96 9.45
CA PHE A 84 4.12 -10.59 10.14
C PHE A 84 2.88 -10.59 9.25
N GLN A 85 2.42 -11.78 8.88
CA GLN A 85 1.21 -11.98 8.11
C GLN A 85 0.11 -12.54 8.99
N HIS A 86 -0.98 -11.82 9.08
CA HIS A 86 -2.18 -12.31 9.74
C HIS A 86 -2.88 -13.36 8.85
N LEU A 87 -3.29 -14.46 9.46
CA LEU A 87 -4.05 -15.52 8.82
C LEU A 87 -5.51 -15.50 9.31
N GLY A 88 -6.42 -15.93 8.45
CA GLY A 88 -7.84 -16.01 8.79
C GLY A 88 -8.45 -14.66 9.16
N ILE A 89 -9.33 -14.68 10.16
CA ILE A 89 -10.05 -13.50 10.62
C ILE A 89 -9.15 -12.64 11.51
N SER A 90 -9.14 -11.35 11.26
CA SER A 90 -8.21 -10.39 11.89
C SER A 90 -8.38 -10.26 13.40
N ASN A 91 -7.34 -10.57 14.15
CA ASN A 91 -7.20 -10.29 15.58
C ASN A 91 -6.46 -8.97 15.90
N TRP A 92 -6.18 -8.16 14.91
CA TRP A 92 -5.46 -6.89 15.09
C TRP A 92 -4.05 -7.04 15.67
N PHE A 93 -3.39 -8.20 15.47
CA PHE A 93 -2.09 -8.51 16.06
C PHE A 93 -2.08 -8.43 17.61
N ARG A 94 -3.23 -8.68 18.25
CA ARG A 94 -3.41 -8.63 19.72
C ARG A 94 -3.42 -10.01 20.38
N HIS A 95 -2.92 -11.01 19.69
CA HIS A 95 -2.86 -12.37 20.19
C HIS A 95 -1.72 -12.57 21.19
N ARG A 96 -1.99 -13.27 22.29
CA ARG A 96 -1.00 -13.50 23.37
C ARG A 96 0.28 -14.16 22.86
N ASN A 97 0.17 -15.12 21.95
CA ASN A 97 1.35 -15.82 21.40
C ASN A 97 2.27 -14.87 20.63
N LEU A 98 1.69 -13.95 19.84
CA LEU A 98 2.47 -12.92 19.14
C LEU A 98 3.14 -11.99 20.15
N LEU A 99 2.42 -11.56 21.16
CA LEU A 99 2.94 -10.67 22.17
C LEU A 99 4.12 -11.27 22.93
N PHE A 100 3.92 -12.48 23.43
CA PHE A 100 5.00 -13.27 24.08
C PHE A 100 6.21 -13.44 23.16
N PHE A 101 5.96 -13.74 21.86
CA PHE A 101 7.04 -13.83 20.88
C PHE A 101 7.81 -12.52 20.72
N LEU A 102 7.12 -11.39 20.61
CA LEU A 102 7.76 -10.08 20.44
C LEU A 102 8.56 -9.67 21.71
N GLU A 103 8.05 -9.98 22.89
CA GLU A 103 8.75 -9.75 24.16
C GLU A 103 10.06 -10.55 24.24
N GLN A 104 10.04 -11.81 23.79
CA GLN A 104 11.25 -12.65 23.74
C GLN A 104 12.20 -12.24 22.60
N LEU A 105 11.65 -11.77 21.47
CA LEU A 105 12.43 -11.34 20.33
C LEU A 105 13.19 -10.03 20.59
N ALA A 106 12.56 -9.05 21.24
CA ALA A 106 13.10 -7.70 21.40
C ALA A 106 14.52 -7.64 21.98
N PRO A 107 14.87 -8.39 23.05
CA PRO A 107 16.25 -8.39 23.60
C PRO A 107 17.26 -9.05 22.64
N LEU A 108 16.83 -9.98 21.80
CA LEU A 108 17.70 -10.69 20.84
C LEU A 108 18.07 -9.87 19.60
N LEU A 109 17.48 -8.68 19.47
CA LEU A 109 17.73 -7.80 18.28
C LEU A 109 18.85 -6.80 18.52
N THR A 110 19.60 -6.90 19.63
CA THR A 110 20.66 -5.93 19.98
C THR A 110 21.74 -5.72 18.92
N PRO A 111 22.12 -6.72 18.10
CA PRO A 111 23.09 -6.48 17.03
C PRO A 111 22.62 -5.55 15.92
N PHE A 112 21.30 -5.45 15.69
CA PHE A 112 20.74 -4.60 14.66
C PHE A 112 20.58 -3.17 15.22
N THR A 113 21.51 -2.30 14.86
CA THR A 113 21.59 -0.93 15.40
C THR A 113 20.54 0.02 14.81
N GLN A 114 19.94 -0.34 13.67
CA GLN A 114 18.89 0.43 13.00
C GLN A 114 17.66 -0.43 12.78
N ARG A 115 16.56 -0.06 13.42
CA ARG A 115 15.31 -0.80 13.35
C ARG A 115 14.20 0.08 12.79
N LEU A 116 13.61 -0.38 11.70
CA LEU A 116 12.60 0.35 10.94
C LEU A 116 11.25 -0.35 11.02
N GLY A 117 10.18 0.43 11.08
CA GLY A 117 8.82 -0.08 11.00
C GLY A 117 8.10 0.43 9.76
N TYR A 118 7.42 -0.46 9.02
CA TYR A 118 6.64 -0.09 7.86
C TYR A 118 5.26 -0.75 7.92
N GLY A 119 4.21 0.06 7.87
CA GLY A 119 2.85 -0.44 8.04
C GLY A 119 1.76 0.38 7.35
N LEU A 120 0.72 -0.33 6.91
CA LEU A 120 -0.45 0.21 6.24
C LEU A 120 -1.70 -0.15 7.03
N SER A 121 -2.58 0.84 7.34
CA SER A 121 -3.89 0.61 7.99
C SER A 121 -3.75 -0.20 9.30
N ARG A 122 -4.25 -1.45 9.35
CA ARG A 122 -4.08 -2.39 10.46
C ARG A 122 -2.60 -2.71 10.73
N GLY A 123 -1.81 -2.92 9.69
CA GLY A 123 -0.36 -3.12 9.84
C GLY A 123 0.32 -1.88 10.43
N GLY A 124 -0.17 -0.69 10.09
CA GLY A 124 0.26 0.56 10.71
C GLY A 124 -0.11 0.67 12.19
N PHE A 125 -1.24 0.09 12.61
CA PHE A 125 -1.58 -0.08 14.04
C PHE A 125 -0.51 -0.93 14.73
N ALA A 126 -0.20 -2.11 14.21
CA ALA A 126 0.76 -3.02 14.82
C ALA A 126 2.16 -2.40 14.94
N VAL A 127 2.64 -1.73 13.88
CA VAL A 127 3.90 -0.99 13.95
C VAL A 127 3.87 0.06 15.06
N GLY A 128 2.77 0.84 15.16
CA GLY A 128 2.63 1.87 16.18
C GLY A 128 2.51 1.32 17.59
N ALA A 129 1.86 0.16 17.77
CA ALA A 129 1.68 -0.49 19.07
C ALA A 129 2.96 -1.17 19.57
N PHE A 130 3.79 -1.68 18.67
CA PHE A 130 4.99 -2.43 19.04
C PHE A 130 6.30 -1.65 18.84
N ALA A 131 6.23 -0.39 18.42
CA ALA A 131 7.43 0.39 18.13
C ALA A 131 8.36 0.52 19.36
N ASN A 132 7.82 0.82 20.53
CA ASN A 132 8.60 0.92 21.76
C ASN A 132 9.16 -0.42 22.20
N LEU A 133 8.34 -1.48 22.16
CA LEU A 133 8.77 -2.85 22.52
C LEU A 133 9.94 -3.31 21.63
N LEU A 134 9.83 -3.13 20.33
CA LEU A 134 10.84 -3.51 19.35
C LEU A 134 11.99 -2.49 19.25
N LYS A 135 11.91 -1.37 20.00
CA LYS A 135 12.86 -0.26 19.96
C LYS A 135 13.10 0.23 18.54
N LEU A 136 12.01 0.51 17.79
CA LEU A 136 12.12 1.05 16.44
C LEU A 136 12.67 2.47 16.47
N ASP A 137 13.63 2.75 15.60
CA ASP A 137 14.22 4.09 15.45
C ASP A 137 13.34 4.96 14.56
N LYS A 138 12.85 4.38 13.46
CA LYS A 138 12.03 5.11 12.49
C LYS A 138 10.86 4.27 11.99
N VAL A 139 9.76 4.97 11.71
CA VAL A 139 8.54 4.34 11.17
C VAL A 139 8.01 5.09 9.96
N LEU A 140 7.45 4.34 9.01
CA LEU A 140 6.65 4.85 7.90
C LEU A 140 5.26 4.23 7.95
N LEU A 141 4.26 5.04 8.22
CA LEU A 141 2.89 4.60 8.41
C LEU A 141 1.96 5.21 7.36
N PHE A 142 1.23 4.37 6.66
CA PHE A 142 0.21 4.80 5.71
C PHE A 142 -1.18 4.65 6.32
N HIS A 143 -1.88 5.77 6.51
CA HIS A 143 -3.23 5.87 7.12
C HIS A 143 -3.48 4.82 8.22
N PRO A 144 -2.61 4.76 9.23
CA PRO A 144 -2.72 3.76 10.29
C PRO A 144 -4.00 3.96 11.08
N VAL A 145 -4.56 2.86 11.56
CA VAL A 145 -5.54 2.91 12.66
C VAL A 145 -4.75 3.00 13.95
N SER A 146 -5.04 3.93 14.82
CA SER A 146 -4.28 4.10 16.07
C SER A 146 -4.82 3.24 17.22
N THR A 147 -6.09 2.90 17.19
CA THR A 147 -6.78 2.06 18.17
C THR A 147 -8.20 1.76 17.70
N LYS A 148 -8.81 0.70 18.26
CA LYS A 148 -10.25 0.44 18.17
C LYS A 148 -10.99 0.70 19.48
N ASN A 149 -10.28 1.08 20.52
CA ASN A 149 -10.90 1.52 21.77
C ASN A 149 -11.77 2.75 21.52
N LYS A 150 -13.08 2.63 21.78
CA LYS A 150 -14.05 3.70 21.52
C LYS A 150 -13.89 4.89 22.46
N ALA A 151 -13.37 4.69 23.67
CA ALA A 151 -13.05 5.79 24.57
C ALA A 151 -11.93 6.68 24.02
N LEU A 152 -10.96 6.10 23.30
CA LEU A 152 -9.81 6.79 22.73
C LEU A 152 -10.06 7.27 21.29
N ALA A 153 -10.94 6.61 20.55
CA ALA A 153 -11.28 6.93 19.16
C ALA A 153 -12.80 6.97 18.92
N PRO A 154 -13.55 7.85 19.61
CA PRO A 154 -15.02 7.93 19.46
C PRO A 154 -15.46 8.37 18.05
N TRP A 155 -14.56 8.94 17.27
CA TRP A 155 -14.83 9.36 15.90
C TRP A 155 -14.76 8.21 14.88
N ASP A 156 -14.17 7.05 15.21
CA ASP A 156 -14.12 5.87 14.33
C ASP A 156 -15.41 5.09 14.47
N ASP A 157 -16.38 5.45 13.61
CA ASP A 157 -17.70 4.85 13.53
C ASP A 157 -17.76 3.62 12.60
N ARG A 158 -16.63 3.23 12.01
CA ARG A 158 -16.58 2.01 11.21
C ARG A 158 -16.93 0.82 12.11
N SER A 159 -18.07 0.17 11.81
CA SER A 159 -18.39 -1.10 12.42
C SER A 159 -17.27 -2.08 12.07
N SER A 160 -16.49 -2.45 13.04
CA SER A 160 -15.73 -3.66 12.90
C SER A 160 -16.75 -4.77 13.08
N THR A 161 -17.21 -5.37 12.01
CA THR A 161 -18.02 -6.59 12.01
C THR A 161 -17.28 -7.73 12.71
N ASP A 162 -16.20 -7.44 13.41
CA ASP A 162 -15.14 -8.36 13.56
C ASP A 162 -14.79 -8.55 15.01
N ILE A 163 -14.14 -9.61 15.18
CA ILE A 163 -13.28 -10.04 16.27
C ILE A 163 -12.62 -8.89 17.05
N ALA A 164 -12.39 -7.72 16.44
CA ALA A 164 -12.02 -6.51 17.18
C ALA A 164 -12.99 -6.15 18.33
N GLN A 165 -14.24 -6.55 18.22
CA GLN A 165 -15.23 -6.42 19.31
C GLN A 165 -15.05 -7.50 20.40
N GLN A 166 -14.34 -8.58 20.11
CA GLN A 166 -14.06 -9.65 21.06
C GLN A 166 -12.85 -9.34 21.96
N PHE A 167 -12.06 -8.31 21.63
CA PHE A 167 -10.94 -7.87 22.46
C PHE A 167 -11.40 -6.76 23.40
N ASP A 168 -11.01 -6.89 24.63
CA ASP A 168 -11.13 -5.81 25.59
C ASP A 168 -10.04 -4.76 25.33
N TRP A 169 -10.38 -3.78 24.50
CA TRP A 169 -9.48 -2.70 24.12
C TRP A 169 -9.11 -1.77 25.29
N GLU A 170 -9.78 -1.89 26.43
CA GLU A 170 -9.50 -1.10 27.63
C GLU A 170 -8.48 -1.79 28.52
N GLN A 171 -8.52 -3.12 28.59
CA GLN A 171 -7.62 -3.90 29.42
C GLN A 171 -6.41 -4.47 28.68
N ASP A 172 -6.51 -4.57 27.35
CA ASP A 172 -5.42 -5.07 26.55
C ASP A 172 -4.33 -4.02 26.40
N TYR A 173 -3.13 -4.42 26.69
CA TYR A 173 -1.89 -3.70 26.47
C TYR A 173 -1.63 -3.51 24.99
N HIS A 174 -0.70 -2.66 24.68
CA HIS A 174 -0.26 -2.33 23.34
C HIS A 174 -1.35 -1.64 22.53
N ASP A 175 -1.70 -0.48 23.00
CA ASP A 175 -2.20 0.61 22.17
C ASP A 175 -1.00 1.35 21.56
N LEU A 176 -1.22 2.48 20.95
CA LEU A 176 -0.17 3.29 20.34
C LEU A 176 0.94 3.64 21.36
N ASP A 177 2.10 3.06 21.16
CA ASP A 177 3.32 3.34 21.93
C ASP A 177 4.53 3.40 21.01
N LEU A 178 4.81 4.59 20.51
CA LEU A 178 5.94 4.81 19.62
C LEU A 178 7.30 4.90 20.34
N GLY A 179 7.33 5.00 21.65
CA GLY A 179 8.57 5.26 22.37
C GLY A 179 9.31 6.47 21.80
N ASN A 180 10.57 6.28 21.41
CA ASN A 180 11.40 7.32 20.79
C ASN A 180 11.38 7.30 19.24
N ALA A 181 10.62 6.41 18.61
CA ALA A 181 10.58 6.30 17.18
C ALA A 181 10.18 7.61 16.50
N LYS A 182 10.92 7.98 15.46
CA LYS A 182 10.63 9.12 14.59
C LYS A 182 10.13 8.61 13.24
N GLY A 183 9.80 9.50 12.34
CA GLY A 183 9.45 9.13 10.97
C GLY A 183 8.20 9.82 10.47
N TYR A 184 7.42 9.09 9.66
CA TYR A 184 6.41 9.70 8.82
C TYR A 184 5.07 9.00 8.93
N ILE A 185 4.01 9.79 8.89
CA ILE A 185 2.65 9.32 8.73
C ILE A 185 2.01 9.95 7.50
N ILE A 186 1.50 9.13 6.60
CA ILE A 186 0.84 9.55 5.37
C ILE A 186 -0.64 9.25 5.47
N TYR A 187 -1.48 10.26 5.26
CA TYR A 187 -2.93 10.11 5.37
C TYR A 187 -3.69 11.18 4.58
N ASP A 188 -4.98 10.94 4.38
CA ASP A 188 -5.90 11.93 3.79
C ASP A 188 -6.55 12.77 4.89
N PRO A 189 -6.22 14.06 5.02
CA PRO A 189 -6.83 14.92 6.03
C PRO A 189 -8.30 15.25 5.75
N THR A 190 -8.82 14.96 4.55
CA THR A 190 -10.25 15.12 4.23
C THR A 190 -11.08 13.94 4.74
N ASN A 191 -10.47 12.77 4.95
CA ASN A 191 -11.09 11.66 5.65
C ASN A 191 -11.10 11.93 7.15
N ARG A 192 -12.31 12.07 7.73
CA ARG A 192 -12.49 12.39 9.15
C ARG A 192 -11.86 11.34 10.07
N ILE A 193 -11.99 10.07 9.71
CA ILE A 193 -11.51 8.96 10.53
C ILE A 193 -9.99 8.89 10.49
N ASP A 194 -9.38 8.88 9.30
CA ASP A 194 -7.93 8.85 9.15
C ASP A 194 -7.25 10.06 9.81
N ARG A 195 -7.87 11.24 9.67
CA ARG A 195 -7.39 12.44 10.36
C ARG A 195 -7.46 12.32 11.88
N GLY A 196 -8.50 11.68 12.41
CA GLY A 196 -8.64 11.41 13.84
C GLY A 196 -7.50 10.52 14.35
N HIS A 197 -7.27 9.39 13.67
CA HIS A 197 -6.17 8.49 14.00
C HIS A 197 -4.81 9.14 13.86
N ALA A 198 -4.58 9.87 12.76
CA ALA A 198 -3.30 10.55 12.51
C ALA A 198 -2.92 11.55 13.60
N LYS A 199 -3.88 12.22 14.23
CA LYS A 199 -3.62 13.16 15.33
C LYS A 199 -2.99 12.51 16.55
N ARG A 200 -3.21 11.21 16.77
CA ARG A 200 -2.60 10.47 17.88
C ARG A 200 -1.11 10.18 17.65
N TYR A 201 -0.64 10.22 16.42
CA TYR A 201 0.77 10.06 16.04
C TYR A 201 1.50 11.41 16.01
N SER A 202 1.35 12.23 17.04
CA SER A 202 1.78 13.63 17.08
C SER A 202 3.30 13.83 16.96
N GLN A 203 4.11 12.82 17.33
CA GLN A 203 5.57 12.88 17.24
C GLN A 203 6.12 12.58 15.84
N LEU A 204 5.27 12.09 14.90
CA LEU A 204 5.69 11.81 13.52
C LEU A 204 5.50 13.04 12.61
N THR A 205 6.28 13.08 11.54
CA THR A 205 6.09 14.07 10.46
C THR A 205 4.86 13.72 9.64
N HIS A 206 3.89 14.63 9.59
CA HIS A 206 2.62 14.42 8.89
C HIS A 206 2.72 14.79 7.41
N LEU A 207 2.65 13.81 6.55
CA LEU A 207 2.61 13.93 5.09
C LEU A 207 1.16 13.74 4.60
N ARG A 208 0.56 14.80 4.09
CA ARG A 208 -0.87 14.86 3.77
C ARG A 208 -1.11 14.66 2.28
N VAL A 209 -2.02 13.74 1.94
CA VAL A 209 -2.45 13.48 0.57
C VAL A 209 -3.96 13.68 0.49
N PHE A 210 -4.38 14.83 -0.01
CA PHE A 210 -5.77 15.26 -0.02
C PHE A 210 -6.62 14.48 -1.02
N GLY A 211 -7.83 14.11 -0.64
CA GLY A 211 -8.84 13.54 -1.53
C GLY A 211 -8.64 12.07 -1.90
N MET A 212 -7.78 11.33 -1.21
CA MET A 212 -7.48 9.93 -1.53
C MET A 212 -8.40 8.93 -0.83
N GLY A 213 -8.97 9.29 0.34
CA GLY A 213 -9.77 8.40 1.18
C GLY A 213 -8.95 7.25 1.78
N HIS A 214 -9.58 6.36 2.53
CA HIS A 214 -8.88 5.25 3.20
C HIS A 214 -8.63 4.05 2.27
N SER A 215 -9.69 3.47 1.73
CA SER A 215 -9.63 2.20 0.98
C SER A 215 -8.98 2.30 -0.40
N THR A 216 -9.08 3.45 -1.04
CA THR A 216 -8.52 3.68 -2.38
C THR A 216 -7.07 4.11 -2.36
N HIS A 217 -6.56 4.41 -1.20
CA HIS A 217 -5.17 4.79 -1.00
C HIS A 217 -4.20 3.75 -1.58
N ALA A 218 -4.39 2.48 -1.25
CA ALA A 218 -3.53 1.40 -1.75
C ALA A 218 -3.68 1.23 -3.28
N THR A 219 -4.91 1.18 -3.79
CA THR A 219 -5.17 0.93 -5.22
C THR A 219 -4.70 2.10 -6.09
N TYR A 220 -4.99 3.33 -5.67
CA TYR A 220 -4.71 4.51 -6.47
C TYR A 220 -3.21 4.86 -6.48
N LEU A 221 -2.55 4.78 -5.35
CA LEU A 221 -1.14 5.12 -5.24
C LEU A 221 -0.24 3.99 -5.74
N ASN A 222 -0.68 2.73 -5.66
CA ASN A 222 -0.02 1.61 -6.34
C ASN A 222 -0.06 1.76 -7.85
N LYS A 223 -1.19 2.21 -8.42
CA LYS A 223 -1.32 2.47 -9.86
C LYS A 223 -0.30 3.50 -10.38
N PHE A 224 0.10 4.46 -9.55
CA PHE A 224 1.07 5.51 -9.90
C PHE A 224 2.47 5.26 -9.34
N GLY A 225 2.72 4.11 -8.74
CA GLY A 225 4.01 3.78 -8.13
C GLY A 225 4.42 4.63 -6.92
N PHE A 226 3.56 5.57 -6.51
CA PHE A 226 3.87 6.57 -5.50
C PHE A 226 4.20 5.98 -4.12
N TYR A 227 3.40 5.05 -3.63
CA TYR A 227 3.66 4.39 -2.35
C TYR A 227 4.94 3.56 -2.39
N LYS A 228 5.14 2.86 -3.49
CA LYS A 228 6.34 2.07 -3.68
C LYS A 228 7.58 2.95 -3.62
N GLN A 229 7.58 4.10 -4.30
CA GLN A 229 8.72 5.02 -4.28
C GLN A 229 9.00 5.55 -2.87
N VAL A 230 7.97 6.03 -2.17
CA VAL A 230 8.12 6.53 -0.79
C VAL A 230 8.61 5.45 0.16
N ALA A 231 8.12 4.20 0.01
CA ALA A 231 8.58 3.09 0.83
C ALA A 231 10.02 2.69 0.50
N VAL A 232 10.41 2.69 -0.77
CA VAL A 232 11.79 2.45 -1.21
C VAL A 232 12.73 3.50 -0.63
N ASP A 233 12.40 4.79 -0.76
CA ASP A 233 13.22 5.88 -0.22
C ASP A 233 13.39 5.75 1.30
N PHE A 234 12.30 5.45 2.02
CA PHE A 234 12.35 5.24 3.46
C PHE A 234 13.21 4.03 3.85
N ILE A 235 13.05 2.89 3.18
CA ILE A 235 13.78 1.66 3.50
C ILE A 235 15.27 1.83 3.19
N SER A 236 15.61 2.42 2.05
CA SER A 236 16.99 2.55 1.58
C SER A 236 17.75 3.69 2.25
N HIS A 237 17.09 4.83 2.48
CA HIS A 237 17.73 6.03 2.99
C HIS A 237 17.23 6.43 4.39
N GLN A 238 16.26 5.70 4.96
CA GLN A 238 15.61 5.98 6.24
C GLN A 238 15.02 7.41 6.33
N GLN A 239 14.72 7.96 5.16
CA GLN A 239 14.15 9.28 4.98
C GLN A 239 13.16 9.25 3.83
N VAL A 240 12.22 10.19 3.84
CA VAL A 240 11.34 10.49 2.72
C VAL A 240 11.72 11.85 2.18
N ASP A 241 11.96 11.93 0.88
CA ASP A 241 12.13 13.23 0.22
C ASP A 241 10.79 13.98 0.23
N ILE A 242 10.66 14.90 1.21
CA ILE A 242 9.43 15.68 1.40
C ILE A 242 9.18 16.63 0.22
N ALA A 243 10.21 17.13 -0.44
CA ALA A 243 10.04 18.02 -1.59
C ALA A 243 9.47 17.24 -2.79
N GLN A 244 10.06 16.10 -3.09
CA GLN A 244 9.57 15.18 -4.13
C GLN A 244 8.16 14.65 -3.81
N PHE A 245 7.93 14.27 -2.54
CA PHE A 245 6.59 13.88 -2.07
C PHE A 245 5.54 14.96 -2.36
N ARG A 246 5.84 16.23 -2.04
CA ARG A 246 4.93 17.35 -2.29
C ARG A 246 4.73 17.61 -3.78
N LEU A 247 5.77 17.46 -4.58
CA LEU A 247 5.68 17.61 -6.04
C LEU A 247 4.76 16.52 -6.62
N GLN A 248 5.00 15.27 -6.29
CA GLN A 248 4.19 14.14 -6.76
C GLN A 248 2.72 14.23 -6.31
N THR A 249 2.46 14.65 -5.07
CA THR A 249 1.08 14.82 -4.60
C THR A 249 0.35 15.98 -5.28
N LYS A 250 1.06 16.98 -5.80
CA LYS A 250 0.45 18.03 -6.63
C LYS A 250 -0.10 17.48 -7.95
N THR A 251 0.58 16.52 -8.56
CA THR A 251 0.13 15.92 -9.82
C THR A 251 -1.19 15.14 -9.68
N LEU A 252 -1.52 14.70 -8.46
CA LEU A 252 -2.80 14.04 -8.18
C LEU A 252 -4.00 14.98 -8.34
N ARG A 253 -3.78 16.29 -8.26
CA ARG A 253 -4.83 17.31 -8.46
C ARG A 253 -5.36 17.34 -9.90
N PHE A 254 -4.62 16.76 -10.84
CA PHE A 254 -5.03 16.62 -12.24
C PHE A 254 -5.78 15.31 -12.52
N LYS A 255 -6.23 14.61 -11.47
CA LYS A 255 -6.96 13.35 -11.62
C LYS A 255 -8.42 13.55 -11.21
N GLU A 256 -9.33 13.10 -12.03
CA GLU A 256 -10.78 13.15 -11.80
C GLU A 256 -11.18 12.61 -10.41
N ASP A 257 -10.63 11.46 -10.04
CA ASP A 257 -10.89 10.83 -8.74
C ASP A 257 -10.50 11.72 -7.54
N TYR A 258 -9.45 12.52 -7.67
CA TYR A 258 -9.07 13.49 -6.64
C TYR A 258 -10.19 14.50 -6.40
N TYR A 259 -10.69 15.14 -7.44
CA TYR A 259 -11.75 16.14 -7.31
C TYR A 259 -13.07 15.55 -6.85
N ARG A 260 -13.44 14.38 -7.38
CA ARG A 260 -14.65 13.66 -6.96
C ARG A 260 -14.66 13.37 -5.46
N ARG A 261 -13.53 12.93 -4.90
CA ARG A 261 -13.39 12.64 -3.48
C ARG A 261 -13.32 13.90 -2.63
N LEU A 262 -12.55 14.88 -3.08
CA LEU A 262 -12.43 16.15 -2.38
C LEU A 262 -13.77 16.88 -2.33
N ASN A 263 -14.54 16.84 -3.40
CA ASN A 263 -15.89 17.41 -3.47
C ASN A 263 -16.83 16.71 -2.47
N LYS A 264 -16.82 15.39 -2.44
CA LYS A 264 -17.61 14.60 -1.47
C LYS A 264 -17.23 14.90 -0.02
N ALA A 265 -15.95 15.09 0.28
CA ALA A 265 -15.45 15.32 1.63
C ALA A 265 -15.69 16.76 2.16
N ASN A 266 -15.80 17.74 1.27
CA ASN A 266 -15.88 19.16 1.62
C ASN A 266 -17.31 19.75 1.51
N ALA A 267 -18.33 18.94 1.76
CA ALA A 267 -19.75 19.30 1.66
C ALA A 267 -20.18 20.51 2.52
N LYS A 268 -19.31 21.07 3.36
CA LYS A 268 -19.67 22.13 4.34
C LYS A 268 -19.64 23.57 3.81
N SER A 269 -19.08 23.84 2.64
CA SER A 269 -19.01 25.18 2.07
C SER A 269 -19.54 25.21 0.64
N ALA A 270 -20.71 25.83 0.43
CA ALA A 270 -21.35 25.95 -0.88
C ALA A 270 -20.41 26.58 -1.92
N HIS A 271 -19.69 27.64 -1.55
CA HIS A 271 -18.74 28.32 -2.43
C HIS A 271 -17.59 27.36 -2.87
N ARG A 272 -17.05 26.60 -1.92
CA ARG A 272 -15.97 25.64 -2.21
C ARG A 272 -16.46 24.48 -3.07
N GLN A 273 -17.69 24.01 -2.88
CA GLN A 273 -18.32 23.01 -3.74
C GLN A 273 -18.43 23.48 -5.18
N VAL A 274 -18.89 24.73 -5.39
CA VAL A 274 -18.98 25.31 -6.74
C VAL A 274 -17.61 25.37 -7.42
N LEU A 275 -16.56 25.78 -6.71
CA LEU A 275 -15.20 25.82 -7.25
C LEU A 275 -14.66 24.44 -7.60
N LEU A 276 -14.89 23.46 -6.70
CA LEU A 276 -14.44 22.08 -6.93
C LEU A 276 -15.20 21.40 -8.07
N SER A 277 -16.51 21.67 -8.20
CA SER A 277 -17.32 21.16 -9.30
C SER A 277 -16.90 21.76 -10.64
N LYS A 278 -16.61 23.06 -10.68
CA LYS A 278 -16.07 23.71 -11.89
C LYS A 278 -14.72 23.14 -12.31
N ALA A 279 -13.79 22.99 -11.36
CA ALA A 279 -12.47 22.40 -11.62
C ALA A 279 -12.59 20.93 -12.08
N HIS A 280 -13.52 20.18 -11.50
CA HIS A 280 -13.80 18.80 -11.89
C HIS A 280 -14.34 18.71 -13.32
N ASN A 281 -15.29 19.58 -13.69
CA ASN A 281 -15.85 19.61 -15.04
C ASN A 281 -14.79 19.96 -16.09
N ILE A 282 -13.97 20.99 -15.81
CA ILE A 282 -12.84 21.32 -16.71
C ILE A 282 -11.93 20.12 -16.93
N LEU A 283 -11.61 19.38 -15.86
CA LEU A 283 -10.75 18.19 -15.95
C LEU A 283 -11.39 17.04 -16.76
N ILE A 284 -12.71 16.89 -16.68
CA ILE A 284 -13.46 15.91 -17.49
C ILE A 284 -13.42 16.33 -18.95
N ASP A 285 -13.67 17.61 -19.22
CA ASP A 285 -13.68 18.16 -20.59
C ASP A 285 -12.29 18.05 -21.23
N GLU A 286 -11.22 18.38 -20.51
CA GLU A 286 -9.83 18.21 -20.97
C GLU A 286 -9.51 16.74 -21.25
N LYS A 287 -9.99 15.82 -20.39
CA LYS A 287 -9.78 14.38 -20.56
C LYS A 287 -10.56 13.85 -21.77
N ALA A 288 -11.79 14.31 -21.98
CA ALA A 288 -12.59 13.95 -23.15
C ALA A 288 -11.92 14.43 -24.44
N ALA A 289 -11.45 15.68 -24.47
CA ALA A 289 -10.71 16.23 -25.59
C ALA A 289 -9.41 15.44 -25.89
N HIS A 290 -8.66 15.07 -24.83
CA HIS A 290 -7.44 14.27 -24.99
C HIS A 290 -7.72 12.84 -25.50
N VAL A 291 -8.83 12.24 -25.06
CA VAL A 291 -9.27 10.92 -25.57
C VAL A 291 -9.65 11.01 -27.05
N GLN A 292 -10.39 12.05 -27.44
CA GLN A 292 -10.73 12.29 -28.83
C GLN A 292 -9.48 12.54 -29.69
N GLU A 293 -8.54 13.36 -29.22
CA GLU A 293 -7.26 13.59 -29.92
C GLU A 293 -6.41 12.31 -30.02
N HIS A 294 -6.48 11.42 -29.02
CA HIS A 294 -5.76 10.15 -29.04
C HIS A 294 -6.44 9.13 -29.97
N GLN A 295 -7.77 9.11 -29.99
CA GLN A 295 -8.54 8.32 -30.97
C GLN A 295 -8.30 8.76 -32.41
N ALA A 296 -8.18 10.08 -32.62
CA ALA A 296 -7.84 10.63 -33.95
C ALA A 296 -6.40 10.27 -34.40
N LYS A 297 -5.54 9.80 -33.49
CA LYS A 297 -4.17 9.36 -33.78
C LYS A 297 -4.01 7.83 -33.86
N ILE A 298 -5.09 7.07 -33.68
CA ILE A 298 -5.03 5.61 -33.83
C ILE A 298 -4.84 5.32 -35.33
N ASP A 299 -3.69 4.75 -35.64
CA ASP A 299 -3.43 4.28 -37.00
C ASP A 299 -4.29 3.04 -37.29
N ILE A 300 -5.35 3.24 -38.05
CA ILE A 300 -6.26 2.17 -38.47
C ILE A 300 -5.81 1.54 -39.82
N GLN A 301 -4.76 2.06 -40.44
CA GLN A 301 -4.29 1.57 -41.73
C GLN A 301 -3.98 0.07 -41.73
N PRO A 302 -3.33 -0.52 -40.70
CA PRO A 302 -3.11 -1.96 -40.67
C PRO A 302 -4.39 -2.79 -40.68
N LEU A 303 -5.48 -2.32 -40.06
CA LEU A 303 -6.79 -2.99 -40.10
C LEU A 303 -7.40 -2.94 -41.49
N ILE A 304 -7.30 -1.78 -42.15
CA ILE A 304 -7.77 -1.58 -43.53
C ILE A 304 -6.99 -2.47 -44.50
N ASP A 305 -5.66 -2.50 -44.38
CA ASP A 305 -4.79 -3.29 -45.26
C ASP A 305 -5.09 -4.79 -45.19
N VAL A 306 -5.29 -5.31 -43.94
CA VAL A 306 -5.67 -6.72 -43.74
C VAL A 306 -7.06 -7.01 -44.30
N ALA A 307 -8.03 -6.12 -44.08
CA ALA A 307 -9.38 -6.28 -44.61
C ALA A 307 -9.39 -6.31 -46.14
N LEU A 308 -8.69 -5.38 -46.79
CA LEU A 308 -8.60 -5.31 -48.22
C LEU A 308 -7.87 -6.50 -48.87
N LYS A 309 -6.86 -7.04 -48.17
CA LYS A 309 -6.12 -8.22 -48.63
C LYS A 309 -6.99 -9.47 -48.67
N HIS A 310 -7.93 -9.60 -47.72
CA HIS A 310 -8.76 -10.79 -47.58
C HIS A 310 -10.22 -10.62 -48.04
N GLN A 311 -10.58 -9.47 -48.61
CA GLN A 311 -11.96 -9.15 -48.97
C GLN A 311 -12.59 -10.12 -50.01
N ASP A 312 -11.80 -10.67 -50.88
CA ASP A 312 -12.30 -11.56 -51.98
C ASP A 312 -12.47 -13.01 -51.48
N GLU A 313 -11.57 -13.47 -50.60
CA GLU A 313 -11.58 -14.85 -50.08
C GLU A 313 -12.46 -14.98 -48.80
N HIS A 314 -12.47 -13.94 -47.97
CA HIS A 314 -13.15 -13.90 -46.67
C HIS A 314 -13.93 -12.59 -46.46
N PRO A 315 -14.98 -12.30 -47.25
CA PRO A 315 -15.65 -11.00 -47.20
C PRO A 315 -16.30 -10.67 -45.87
N LYS A 316 -16.77 -11.67 -45.09
CA LYS A 316 -17.34 -11.46 -43.74
C LYS A 316 -16.32 -10.98 -42.74
N ASP A 317 -15.11 -11.54 -42.80
CA ASP A 317 -14.02 -11.17 -41.90
C ASP A 317 -13.48 -9.78 -42.23
N ALA A 318 -13.40 -9.46 -43.50
CA ALA A 318 -13.04 -8.13 -44.00
C ALA A 318 -14.04 -7.06 -43.55
N ILE A 319 -15.34 -7.35 -43.58
CA ILE A 319 -16.38 -6.45 -43.05
C ILE A 319 -16.20 -6.23 -41.57
N GLN A 320 -15.95 -7.29 -40.78
CA GLN A 320 -15.73 -7.15 -39.33
C GLN A 320 -14.52 -6.28 -39.01
N LEU A 321 -13.41 -6.46 -39.68
CA LEU A 321 -12.21 -5.63 -39.51
C LEU A 321 -12.47 -4.16 -39.86
N LEU A 322 -13.23 -3.88 -40.90
CA LEU A 322 -13.61 -2.52 -41.28
C LEU A 322 -14.62 -1.92 -40.28
N GLU A 323 -15.50 -2.71 -39.69
CA GLU A 323 -16.41 -2.25 -38.66
C GLU A 323 -15.63 -1.88 -37.36
N VAL A 324 -14.59 -2.64 -37.01
CA VAL A 324 -13.67 -2.29 -35.92
C VAL A 324 -12.91 -1.00 -36.26
N ALA A 325 -12.41 -0.86 -37.50
CA ALA A 325 -11.75 0.36 -37.92
C ALA A 325 -12.70 1.57 -37.87
N GLN A 326 -13.97 1.41 -38.25
CA GLN A 326 -15.00 2.44 -38.11
C GLN A 326 -15.30 2.84 -36.71
N GLN A 327 -15.28 1.89 -35.76
CA GLN A 327 -15.45 2.21 -34.32
C GLN A 327 -14.27 3.01 -33.78
N LEU A 328 -13.06 2.77 -34.26
CA LEU A 328 -11.83 3.46 -33.84
C LEU A 328 -11.68 4.83 -34.53
N ALA A 329 -12.14 4.97 -35.75
CA ALA A 329 -12.14 6.22 -36.50
C ALA A 329 -13.48 6.40 -37.27
N PRO A 330 -14.52 6.89 -36.60
CA PRO A 330 -15.89 6.95 -37.12
C PRO A 330 -16.04 7.76 -38.42
N ASP A 331 -15.20 8.79 -38.60
CA ASP A 331 -15.27 9.74 -39.69
C ASP A 331 -14.25 9.45 -40.81
N ASP A 332 -13.64 8.25 -40.83
CA ASP A 332 -12.68 7.92 -41.85
C ASP A 332 -13.39 7.58 -43.18
N PRO A 333 -13.18 8.39 -44.25
CA PRO A 333 -13.92 8.25 -45.49
C PRO A 333 -13.58 6.97 -46.26
N LEU A 334 -12.39 6.42 -46.08
CA LEU A 334 -11.96 5.19 -46.75
C LEU A 334 -12.68 3.97 -46.17
N VAL A 335 -12.79 3.92 -44.82
CA VAL A 335 -13.48 2.85 -44.11
C VAL A 335 -14.97 2.87 -44.46
N GLU A 336 -15.60 4.05 -44.44
CA GLU A 336 -17.01 4.20 -44.80
C GLU A 336 -17.28 3.75 -46.26
N HIS A 337 -16.41 4.18 -47.17
CA HIS A 337 -16.51 3.81 -48.58
C HIS A 337 -16.38 2.28 -48.78
N LYS A 338 -15.40 1.65 -48.11
CA LYS A 338 -15.15 0.22 -48.25
C LYS A 338 -16.24 -0.63 -47.62
N LEU A 339 -16.80 -0.23 -46.49
CA LEU A 339 -17.96 -0.90 -45.91
C LEU A 339 -19.19 -0.85 -46.80
N LYS A 340 -19.41 0.26 -47.50
CA LYS A 340 -20.50 0.38 -48.49
C LYS A 340 -20.30 -0.51 -49.75
N GLN A 341 -19.05 -0.80 -50.12
CA GLN A 341 -18.74 -1.68 -51.23
C GLN A 341 -18.91 -3.17 -50.89
N LEU A 342 -18.65 -3.56 -49.64
CA LEU A 342 -18.63 -4.97 -49.24
C LEU A 342 -19.95 -5.44 -48.59
N LYS A 343 -20.82 -4.52 -48.17
CA LYS A 343 -22.21 -4.81 -47.70
C LYS A 343 -23.19 -4.71 -48.88
#